data_55ef2c223096718ac169d429d6a340af
#
_entry.id   55ef2c223096718ac169d429d6a340af
#
_cell.length_a   1.000
_cell.length_b   1.000
_cell.length_c   1.000
_cell.angle_alpha   90.00
_cell.angle_beta   90.00
_cell.angle_gamma   90.00
#
_symmetry.space_group_name_H-M   'P 1'
#
loop_
_entity.id
_entity.type
_entity.pdbx_description
1 polymer ?
#
loop_
_entity_poly.entity_id
_entity_poly.type
_entity_poly.pdbx_seq_one_letter_code
_entity_poly.pdbx_strand_id
1 'polypeptide(L)'
;KFFKDAEAVCISDNYWLGTEKPCLTYGLRGCNYYSVSVSGPAQDLHSGVFGGSAHEPMTDLVNVLSKLVDAQGNILIPGLMDLVAPLSEDEKTLYGNISYTMDNLHESLGSETGIHPTKERTLMARWRYPSLSIHGIEGAYSAPGAKTVIPAKVIGKFSIRTVPNMESADVNKLVFDHVKAEFAKLNSKNTLDVWLQHDGKWWVASPKHWNFSAAGKAVQQVFGVEPDMTREGGR
;
A
#
# COMPACT_ATOMS: atom_id res chain seq x y z
N LYS A 1 5.29 32.07 8.92
CA LYS A 1 6.08 33.15 9.51
C LYS A 1 6.64 32.79 10.90
N PHE A 2 5.94 31.98 11.71
CA PHE A 2 6.38 31.59 13.05
C PHE A 2 7.69 30.78 13.06
N PHE A 3 7.83 29.84 12.13
CA PHE A 3 9.02 28.96 12.00
C PHE A 3 10.07 29.51 11.04
N LYS A 4 10.09 30.80 10.78
CA LYS A 4 10.97 31.43 9.77
C LYS A 4 12.46 31.14 9.99
N ASP A 5 12.88 31.05 11.25
CA ASP A 5 14.26 30.89 11.67
C ASP A 5 14.57 29.47 12.19
N ALA A 6 13.65 28.51 11.99
CA ALA A 6 13.88 27.11 12.38
C ALA A 6 14.79 26.42 11.35
N GLU A 7 15.92 25.89 11.82
CA GLU A 7 16.87 25.13 11.00
C GLU A 7 16.45 23.65 10.86
N ALA A 8 15.70 23.13 11.84
CA ALA A 8 15.23 21.73 11.85
C ALA A 8 13.90 21.60 12.60
N VAL A 9 13.16 20.57 12.26
CA VAL A 9 11.88 20.21 12.91
C VAL A 9 11.97 18.77 13.38
N CYS A 10 11.57 18.51 14.62
CA CYS A 10 11.36 17.16 15.15
C CYS A 10 9.86 16.94 15.36
N ILE A 11 9.33 15.89 14.72
CA ILE A 11 7.93 15.48 14.88
C ILE A 11 7.92 14.22 15.75
N SER A 12 7.23 14.28 16.88
CA SER A 12 7.01 13.16 17.79
C SER A 12 5.57 12.67 17.69
N ASP A 13 5.24 11.98 16.59
CA ASP A 13 3.89 11.47 16.30
C ASP A 13 3.96 10.07 15.68
N ASN A 14 4.99 9.30 16.03
CA ASN A 14 5.17 7.98 15.46
C ASN A 14 5.38 6.92 16.54
N TYR A 15 4.99 5.67 16.23
CA TYR A 15 5.22 4.55 17.13
C TYR A 15 6.60 3.95 16.88
N TRP A 16 7.19 3.38 17.91
CA TRP A 16 8.35 2.52 17.75
C TRP A 16 7.93 1.24 17.02
N LEU A 17 8.87 0.61 16.35
CA LEU A 17 8.63 -0.65 15.64
C LEU A 17 8.20 -1.79 16.58
N GLY A 18 8.69 -1.76 17.82
CA GLY A 18 8.34 -2.64 18.91
C GLY A 18 8.20 -1.83 20.19
N THR A 19 8.28 -2.50 21.33
CA THR A 19 8.13 -1.88 22.67
C THR A 19 9.47 -1.72 23.40
N GLU A 20 10.55 -2.32 22.91
CA GLU A 20 11.81 -2.44 23.65
C GLU A 20 12.84 -1.37 23.26
N LYS A 21 12.86 -0.95 22.00
CA LYS A 21 13.90 -0.06 21.49
C LYS A 21 13.31 1.16 20.78
N PRO A 22 13.76 2.39 21.14
CA PRO A 22 13.35 3.61 20.46
C PRO A 22 13.70 3.58 18.97
N CYS A 23 12.89 4.26 18.16
CA CYS A 23 13.11 4.38 16.74
C CYS A 23 13.21 5.84 16.29
N LEU A 24 14.05 6.10 15.30
CA LEU A 24 14.09 7.36 14.55
C LEU A 24 13.70 7.09 13.11
N THR A 25 12.61 7.68 12.68
CA THR A 25 12.06 7.48 11.34
C THR A 25 12.70 8.43 10.35
N TYR A 26 13.34 7.89 9.32
CA TYR A 26 14.00 8.67 8.26
C TYR A 26 13.26 8.61 6.91
N GLY A 27 12.11 7.98 6.83
CA GLY A 27 11.31 7.92 5.61
C GLY A 27 9.89 7.42 5.82
N LEU A 28 8.99 7.85 4.95
CA LEU A 28 7.58 7.46 4.92
C LEU A 28 7.20 7.02 3.51
N ARG A 29 6.39 5.98 3.38
CA ARG A 29 5.76 5.65 2.11
C ARG A 29 4.67 6.66 1.78
N GLY A 30 4.49 6.93 0.50
CA GLY A 30 3.32 7.61 -0.02
C GLY A 30 2.11 6.67 -0.09
N CYS A 31 0.99 7.21 -0.56
CA CYS A 31 -0.23 6.43 -0.76
C CYS A 31 -1.03 7.01 -1.92
N ASN A 32 -1.21 6.24 -2.98
CA ASN A 32 -2.16 6.54 -4.03
C ASN A 32 -3.39 5.64 -3.85
N TYR A 33 -4.55 6.23 -3.67
CA TYR A 33 -5.81 5.52 -3.45
C TYR A 33 -6.70 5.62 -4.69
N TYR A 34 -7.14 4.47 -5.20
CA TYR A 34 -7.88 4.35 -6.45
C TYR A 34 -9.28 3.78 -6.26
N SER A 35 -10.15 4.16 -7.19
CA SER A 35 -11.44 3.51 -7.37
C SER A 35 -11.58 3.06 -8.82
N VAL A 36 -12.18 1.88 -9.00
CA VAL A 36 -12.54 1.29 -10.29
C VAL A 36 -14.02 0.99 -10.27
N SER A 37 -14.81 1.63 -11.13
CA SER A 37 -16.21 1.31 -11.28
C SER A 37 -16.47 0.47 -12.53
N VAL A 38 -17.35 -0.51 -12.38
CA VAL A 38 -17.92 -1.23 -13.51
C VAL A 38 -19.44 -1.06 -13.45
N SER A 39 -20.04 -0.64 -14.57
CA SER A 39 -21.48 -0.39 -14.70
C SER A 39 -22.01 -1.12 -15.93
N GLY A 40 -23.18 -1.73 -15.80
CA GLY A 40 -23.78 -2.52 -16.87
C GLY A 40 -25.28 -2.24 -17.02
N PRO A 41 -26.18 -3.06 -16.43
CA PRO A 41 -27.62 -2.87 -16.52
C PRO A 41 -28.08 -1.51 -15.98
N ALA A 42 -29.24 -1.03 -16.42
CA ALA A 42 -29.82 0.22 -15.94
C ALA A 42 -30.30 0.15 -14.48
N GLN A 43 -30.51 -1.07 -13.96
CA GLN A 43 -30.98 -1.37 -12.60
C GLN A 43 -30.43 -2.71 -12.14
N ASP A 44 -30.48 -2.98 -10.84
CA ASP A 44 -30.18 -4.29 -10.29
C ASP A 44 -31.10 -5.37 -10.86
N LEU A 45 -30.54 -6.53 -11.18
CA LEU A 45 -31.26 -7.63 -11.80
C LEU A 45 -31.35 -8.84 -10.85
N HIS A 46 -32.35 -9.69 -11.05
CA HIS A 46 -32.45 -10.96 -10.35
C HIS A 46 -31.64 -12.04 -11.11
N SER A 47 -30.68 -12.68 -10.42
CA SER A 47 -29.79 -13.65 -11.07
C SER A 47 -30.50 -14.90 -11.58
N GLY A 48 -31.60 -15.31 -10.94
CA GLY A 48 -32.43 -16.42 -11.41
C GLY A 48 -33.17 -16.15 -12.74
N VAL A 49 -33.29 -14.87 -13.14
CA VAL A 49 -33.93 -14.46 -14.39
C VAL A 49 -32.90 -14.10 -15.47
N PHE A 50 -31.83 -13.39 -15.07
CA PHE A 50 -30.88 -12.81 -16.00
C PHE A 50 -29.48 -13.41 -15.93
N GLY A 51 -29.18 -14.27 -14.95
CA GLY A 51 -27.87 -14.91 -14.82
C GLY A 51 -27.52 -15.71 -16.07
N GLY A 52 -26.30 -15.52 -16.55
CA GLY A 52 -25.82 -16.14 -17.79
C GLY A 52 -26.31 -15.49 -19.10
N SER A 53 -27.18 -14.45 -19.03
CA SER A 53 -27.70 -13.75 -20.21
C SER A 53 -27.15 -12.33 -20.38
N ALA A 54 -26.51 -11.77 -19.37
CA ALA A 54 -25.92 -10.44 -19.37
C ALA A 54 -24.51 -10.47 -18.75
N HIS A 55 -23.65 -9.54 -19.15
CA HIS A 55 -22.39 -9.30 -18.43
C HIS A 55 -22.69 -8.73 -17.06
N GLU A 56 -22.09 -9.32 -16.04
CA GLU A 56 -22.31 -8.93 -14.64
C GLU A 56 -21.18 -8.01 -14.16
N PRO A 57 -21.48 -6.76 -13.72
CA PRO A 57 -20.47 -5.82 -13.26
C PRO A 57 -19.58 -6.34 -12.15
N MET A 58 -20.14 -7.14 -11.23
CA MET A 58 -19.38 -7.73 -10.13
C MET A 58 -18.35 -8.75 -10.62
N THR A 59 -18.73 -9.60 -11.57
CA THR A 59 -17.83 -10.59 -12.19
C THR A 59 -16.68 -9.90 -12.93
N ASP A 60 -16.98 -8.87 -13.70
CA ASP A 60 -15.96 -8.11 -14.41
C ASP A 60 -15.00 -7.41 -13.45
N LEU A 61 -15.53 -6.76 -12.40
CA LEU A 61 -14.72 -6.09 -11.40
C LEU A 61 -13.77 -7.05 -10.69
N VAL A 62 -14.25 -8.22 -10.25
CA VAL A 62 -13.43 -9.24 -9.58
C VAL A 62 -12.31 -9.71 -10.52
N ASN A 63 -12.60 -9.93 -11.78
CA ASN A 63 -11.59 -10.29 -12.79
C ASN A 63 -10.50 -9.21 -12.91
N VAL A 64 -10.87 -7.94 -12.99
CA VAL A 64 -9.91 -6.82 -13.05
C VAL A 64 -9.08 -6.75 -11.76
N LEU A 65 -9.72 -6.77 -10.58
CA LEU A 65 -9.02 -6.69 -9.31
C LEU A 65 -8.04 -7.85 -9.10
N SER A 66 -8.36 -9.05 -9.59
CA SER A 66 -7.47 -10.22 -9.52
C SER A 66 -6.19 -10.08 -10.36
N LYS A 67 -6.10 -9.07 -11.24
CA LYS A 67 -4.94 -8.76 -12.06
C LYS A 67 -4.05 -7.64 -11.49
N LEU A 68 -4.36 -7.16 -10.30
CA LEU A 68 -3.58 -6.09 -9.65
C LEU A 68 -2.47 -6.63 -8.74
N VAL A 69 -2.75 -7.71 -8.04
CA VAL A 69 -1.84 -8.32 -7.04
C VAL A 69 -2.09 -9.82 -6.94
N ASP A 70 -1.03 -10.60 -6.74
CA ASP A 70 -1.13 -12.04 -6.51
C ASP A 70 -1.25 -12.40 -5.01
N ALA A 71 -1.42 -13.68 -4.73
CA ALA A 71 -1.55 -14.19 -3.36
C ALA A 71 -0.25 -14.05 -2.53
N GLN A 72 0.89 -13.81 -3.15
CA GLN A 72 2.18 -13.58 -2.52
C GLN A 72 2.43 -12.08 -2.26
N GLY A 73 1.48 -11.21 -2.66
CA GLY A 73 1.59 -9.75 -2.52
C GLY A 73 2.41 -9.08 -3.63
N ASN A 74 2.76 -9.80 -4.70
CA ASN A 74 3.45 -9.19 -5.83
C ASN A 74 2.47 -8.33 -6.65
N ILE A 75 2.87 -7.10 -6.94
CA ILE A 75 2.09 -6.20 -7.80
C ILE A 75 2.23 -6.65 -9.25
N LEU A 76 1.11 -6.89 -9.91
CA LEU A 76 1.05 -7.41 -11.28
C LEU A 76 0.98 -6.31 -12.35
N ILE A 77 1.09 -5.04 -11.96
CA ILE A 77 1.07 -3.89 -12.89
C ILE A 77 2.45 -3.76 -13.54
N PRO A 78 2.57 -3.99 -14.87
CA PRO A 78 3.85 -3.93 -15.56
C PRO A 78 4.52 -2.56 -15.44
N GLY A 79 5.84 -2.54 -15.26
CA GLY A 79 6.64 -1.31 -15.17
C GLY A 79 6.60 -0.62 -13.79
N LEU A 80 5.67 -0.99 -12.90
CA LEU A 80 5.55 -0.34 -11.60
C LEU A 80 6.77 -0.60 -10.71
N MET A 81 7.28 -1.80 -10.70
CA MET A 81 8.48 -2.15 -9.94
C MET A 81 9.77 -1.56 -10.52
N ASP A 82 9.78 -1.18 -11.81
CA ASP A 82 10.92 -0.54 -12.46
C ASP A 82 11.17 0.89 -11.96
N LEU A 83 10.15 1.50 -11.34
CA LEU A 83 10.26 2.81 -10.69
C LEU A 83 11.01 2.76 -9.34
N VAL A 84 11.22 1.57 -8.79
CA VAL A 84 11.86 1.40 -7.48
C VAL A 84 13.37 1.50 -7.62
N ALA A 85 13.99 2.39 -6.83
CA ALA A 85 15.44 2.53 -6.84
C ALA A 85 16.16 1.23 -6.46
N PRO A 86 17.36 0.96 -6.98
CA PRO A 86 18.18 -0.18 -6.57
C PRO A 86 18.46 -0.14 -5.06
N LEU A 87 18.52 -1.32 -4.43
CA LEU A 87 18.87 -1.44 -3.02
C LEU A 87 20.39 -1.28 -2.84
N SER A 88 20.82 -0.33 -2.00
CA SER A 88 22.23 -0.13 -1.68
C SER A 88 22.72 -1.05 -0.55
N GLU A 89 24.03 -1.31 -0.47
CA GLU A 89 24.62 -2.08 0.62
C GLU A 89 24.48 -1.39 1.99
N ASP A 90 24.60 -0.06 2.01
CA ASP A 90 24.34 0.74 3.22
C ASP A 90 22.93 0.52 3.73
N GLU A 91 21.94 0.49 2.83
CA GLU A 91 20.55 0.29 3.18
C GLU A 91 20.28 -1.15 3.67
N LYS A 92 20.88 -2.17 3.05
CA LYS A 92 20.82 -3.54 3.55
C LYS A 92 21.35 -3.67 4.96
N THR A 93 22.48 -3.00 5.24
CA THR A 93 23.09 -3.00 6.56
C THR A 93 22.17 -2.36 7.62
N LEU A 94 21.47 -1.26 7.26
CA LEU A 94 20.48 -0.65 8.16
C LEU A 94 19.38 -1.64 8.53
N TYR A 95 18.80 -2.34 7.57
CA TYR A 95 17.75 -3.34 7.84
C TYR A 95 18.25 -4.50 8.70
N GLY A 96 19.48 -4.96 8.50
CA GLY A 96 20.10 -6.02 9.30
C GLY A 96 20.29 -5.63 10.78
N ASN A 97 20.58 -4.35 11.03
CA ASN A 97 20.84 -3.82 12.39
C ASN A 97 19.58 -3.52 13.20
N ILE A 98 18.38 -3.52 12.59
CA ILE A 98 17.14 -3.26 13.31
C ILE A 98 16.83 -4.40 14.29
N SER A 99 16.50 -4.03 15.53
CA SER A 99 16.24 -4.96 16.65
C SER A 99 14.83 -5.56 16.61
N TYR A 100 14.37 -5.99 15.44
CA TYR A 100 13.08 -6.61 15.21
C TYR A 100 13.24 -8.10 14.93
N THR A 101 12.29 -8.92 15.35
CA THR A 101 12.31 -10.37 15.15
C THR A 101 11.06 -10.84 14.42
N MET A 102 11.06 -12.07 13.92
CA MET A 102 9.86 -12.67 13.35
C MET A 102 8.79 -12.92 14.42
N ASP A 103 9.19 -13.16 15.67
CA ASP A 103 8.25 -13.29 16.80
C ASP A 103 7.49 -11.98 17.04
N ASN A 104 8.17 -10.82 16.94
CA ASN A 104 7.48 -9.52 16.99
C ASN A 104 6.47 -9.35 15.87
N LEU A 105 6.74 -9.88 14.68
CA LEU A 105 5.77 -9.90 13.58
C LEU A 105 4.55 -10.76 13.93
N HIS A 106 4.77 -12.00 14.36
CA HIS A 106 3.70 -12.94 14.68
C HIS A 106 2.82 -12.43 15.82
N GLU A 107 3.43 -11.84 16.85
CA GLU A 107 2.71 -11.17 17.94
C GLU A 107 1.85 -10.02 17.42
N SER A 108 2.42 -9.15 16.56
CA SER A 108 1.68 -8.02 15.96
C SER A 108 0.54 -8.45 15.05
N LEU A 109 0.68 -9.58 14.36
CA LEU A 109 -0.35 -10.16 13.48
C LEU A 109 -1.38 -10.99 14.26
N GLY A 110 -1.03 -11.45 15.47
CA GLY A 110 -1.81 -12.44 16.21
C GLY A 110 -1.86 -13.82 15.53
N SER A 111 -0.97 -14.07 14.56
CA SER A 111 -0.94 -15.31 13.77
C SER A 111 0.39 -15.46 13.02
N GLU A 112 0.65 -16.65 12.48
CA GLU A 112 1.82 -16.96 11.64
C GLU A 112 1.58 -16.74 10.14
N THR A 113 0.74 -15.76 9.78
CA THR A 113 0.36 -15.48 8.38
C THR A 113 1.32 -14.54 7.64
N GLY A 114 2.53 -14.35 8.14
CA GLY A 114 3.55 -13.53 7.47
C GLY A 114 3.97 -14.13 6.12
N ILE A 115 4.09 -13.26 5.10
CA ILE A 115 4.44 -13.69 3.72
C ILE A 115 5.93 -14.00 3.59
N HIS A 116 6.79 -13.29 4.33
CA HIS A 116 8.24 -13.36 4.16
C HIS A 116 8.90 -14.16 5.29
N PRO A 117 9.93 -14.98 4.97
CA PRO A 117 10.56 -15.87 5.94
C PRO A 117 11.62 -15.18 6.82
N THR A 118 12.03 -13.95 6.49
CA THR A 118 13.07 -13.24 7.25
C THR A 118 12.66 -11.82 7.62
N LYS A 119 13.25 -11.35 8.72
CA LYS A 119 13.09 -9.99 9.24
C LYS A 119 13.36 -8.92 8.18
N GLU A 120 14.49 -9.02 7.49
CA GLU A 120 14.92 -8.04 6.50
C GLU A 120 13.92 -7.95 5.35
N ARG A 121 13.48 -9.09 4.82
CA ARG A 121 12.48 -9.13 3.75
C ARG A 121 11.14 -8.56 4.21
N THR A 122 10.70 -8.89 5.42
CA THR A 122 9.48 -8.37 6.02
C THR A 122 9.53 -6.84 6.14
N LEU A 123 10.62 -6.32 6.72
CA LEU A 123 10.77 -4.87 6.92
C LEU A 123 10.91 -4.13 5.59
N MET A 124 11.66 -4.67 4.63
CA MET A 124 11.76 -4.11 3.29
C MET A 124 10.40 -4.10 2.57
N ALA A 125 9.60 -5.16 2.68
CA ALA A 125 8.25 -5.19 2.12
C ALA A 125 7.31 -4.15 2.75
N ARG A 126 7.49 -3.86 4.04
CA ARG A 126 6.70 -2.85 4.76
C ARG A 126 7.11 -1.41 4.43
N TRP A 127 8.36 -1.16 4.05
CA TRP A 127 8.91 0.20 3.99
C TRP A 127 9.67 0.55 2.72
N ARG A 128 10.35 -0.42 2.12
CA ARG A 128 11.30 -0.21 1.02
C ARG A 128 10.69 -0.44 -0.35
N TYR A 129 9.74 -1.35 -0.41
CA TYR A 129 9.04 -1.71 -1.63
C TYR A 129 7.60 -1.21 -1.62
N PRO A 130 7.02 -0.93 -2.80
CA PRO A 130 5.60 -0.63 -2.91
C PRO A 130 4.77 -1.85 -2.52
N SER A 131 3.57 -1.61 -2.05
CA SER A 131 2.59 -2.66 -1.79
C SER A 131 1.22 -2.23 -2.30
N LEU A 132 0.42 -3.18 -2.78
CA LEU A 132 -0.95 -2.96 -3.22
C LEU A 132 -1.90 -3.72 -2.30
N SER A 133 -2.93 -3.03 -1.83
CA SER A 133 -3.98 -3.62 -1.01
C SER A 133 -5.35 -3.30 -1.60
N ILE A 134 -6.20 -4.33 -1.73
CA ILE A 134 -7.61 -4.19 -2.10
C ILE A 134 -8.39 -4.01 -0.81
N HIS A 135 -9.23 -2.96 -0.74
CA HIS A 135 -9.86 -2.54 0.51
C HIS A 135 -11.34 -2.90 0.60
N GLY A 136 -12.04 -2.94 -0.53
CA GLY A 136 -13.47 -3.21 -0.52
C GLY A 136 -14.15 -3.00 -1.86
N ILE A 137 -15.43 -3.36 -1.90
CA ILE A 137 -16.30 -3.21 -3.07
C ILE A 137 -17.61 -2.57 -2.61
N GLU A 138 -17.90 -1.37 -3.14
CA GLU A 138 -19.24 -0.74 -3.00
C GLU A 138 -20.21 -1.34 -4.00
N GLY A 139 -21.51 -1.34 -3.65
CA GLY A 139 -22.59 -1.85 -4.50
C GLY A 139 -22.77 -3.38 -4.42
N ALA A 140 -21.80 -4.10 -3.86
CA ALA A 140 -21.95 -5.52 -3.56
C ALA A 140 -22.89 -5.74 -2.36
N TYR A 141 -23.66 -6.83 -2.37
CA TYR A 141 -24.46 -7.23 -1.21
C TYR A 141 -23.56 -7.70 -0.07
N SER A 142 -23.64 -7.01 1.07
CA SER A 142 -22.79 -7.26 2.25
C SER A 142 -23.59 -7.51 3.54
N ALA A 143 -24.91 -7.46 3.50
CA ALA A 143 -25.73 -7.74 4.66
C ALA A 143 -25.80 -9.25 4.97
N PRO A 144 -26.10 -9.65 6.24
CA PRO A 144 -26.34 -11.05 6.57
C PRO A 144 -27.45 -11.67 5.72
N GLY A 145 -27.34 -12.96 5.46
CA GLY A 145 -28.29 -13.73 4.66
C GLY A 145 -27.90 -13.86 3.19
N ALA A 146 -28.83 -14.27 2.34
CA ALA A 146 -28.62 -14.53 0.93
C ALA A 146 -29.49 -13.59 0.07
N LYS A 147 -28.91 -13.03 -1.00
CA LYS A 147 -29.62 -12.21 -1.98
C LYS A 147 -29.13 -12.53 -3.38
N THR A 148 -30.02 -12.89 -4.25
CA THR A 148 -29.74 -13.28 -5.65
C THR A 148 -29.77 -12.06 -6.56
N VAL A 149 -28.90 -11.07 -6.28
CA VAL A 149 -28.82 -9.82 -7.02
C VAL A 149 -27.61 -9.77 -7.93
N ILE A 150 -27.80 -9.28 -9.16
CA ILE A 150 -26.75 -8.81 -10.06
C ILE A 150 -26.75 -7.29 -9.93
N PRO A 151 -25.75 -6.67 -9.28
CA PRO A 151 -25.75 -5.22 -9.12
C PRO A 151 -25.53 -4.50 -10.45
N ALA A 152 -26.26 -3.41 -10.66
CA ALA A 152 -26.15 -2.57 -11.86
C ALA A 152 -24.77 -1.87 -11.95
N LYS A 153 -24.20 -1.54 -10.81
CA LYS A 153 -22.90 -0.88 -10.68
C LYS A 153 -22.19 -1.32 -9.42
N VAL A 154 -20.88 -1.53 -9.54
CA VAL A 154 -19.98 -1.81 -8.41
C VAL A 154 -18.74 -0.93 -8.49
N ILE A 155 -18.10 -0.64 -7.34
CA ILE A 155 -16.88 0.16 -7.28
C ILE A 155 -15.88 -0.57 -6.38
N GLY A 156 -14.79 -1.05 -6.99
CA GLY A 156 -13.65 -1.61 -6.29
C GLY A 156 -12.71 -0.51 -5.80
N LYS A 157 -12.18 -0.68 -4.59
CA LYS A 157 -11.25 0.25 -3.95
C LYS A 157 -9.94 -0.44 -3.64
N PHE A 158 -8.84 0.19 -4.01
CA PHE A 158 -7.51 -0.29 -3.67
C PHE A 158 -6.53 0.87 -3.50
N SER A 159 -5.41 0.63 -2.84
CA SER A 159 -4.33 1.60 -2.73
C SER A 159 -2.99 0.99 -3.06
N ILE A 160 -2.08 1.83 -3.51
CA ILE A 160 -0.67 1.52 -3.67
C ILE A 160 0.13 2.39 -2.71
N ARG A 161 0.89 1.76 -1.83
CA ARG A 161 1.90 2.43 -1.04
C ARG A 161 3.12 2.66 -1.93
N THR A 162 3.45 3.93 -2.18
CA THR A 162 4.56 4.33 -3.03
C THR A 162 5.83 4.55 -2.22
N VAL A 163 6.99 4.38 -2.85
CA VAL A 163 8.31 4.56 -2.25
C VAL A 163 9.12 5.59 -3.02
N PRO A 164 10.28 6.06 -2.53
CA PRO A 164 11.10 7.02 -3.25
C PRO A 164 11.30 6.68 -4.72
N ASN A 165 11.25 7.72 -5.56
CA ASN A 165 11.28 7.75 -7.03
C ASN A 165 9.97 7.36 -7.74
N MET A 166 8.93 6.97 -7.00
CA MET A 166 7.61 6.70 -7.57
C MET A 166 6.77 7.98 -7.53
N GLU A 167 6.83 8.77 -8.60
CA GLU A 167 5.98 9.96 -8.70
C GLU A 167 4.53 9.57 -9.00
N SER A 168 3.59 10.28 -8.37
CA SER A 168 2.16 9.94 -8.45
C SER A 168 1.66 9.90 -9.91
N ALA A 169 2.12 10.80 -10.77
CA ALA A 169 1.71 10.84 -12.17
C ALA A 169 2.11 9.58 -12.95
N ASP A 170 3.34 9.07 -12.74
CA ASP A 170 3.84 7.87 -13.41
C ASP A 170 3.09 6.63 -12.92
N VAL A 171 2.91 6.51 -11.60
CA VAL A 171 2.14 5.42 -10.99
C VAL A 171 0.70 5.41 -11.50
N ASN A 172 0.03 6.56 -11.53
CA ASN A 172 -1.34 6.70 -12.03
C ASN A 172 -1.47 6.24 -13.47
N LYS A 173 -0.52 6.65 -14.33
CA LYS A 173 -0.51 6.23 -15.74
C LYS A 173 -0.44 4.70 -15.86
N LEU A 174 0.50 4.07 -15.18
CA LEU A 174 0.67 2.60 -15.21
C LEU A 174 -0.58 1.88 -14.70
N VAL A 175 -1.18 2.36 -13.60
CA VAL A 175 -2.41 1.81 -13.03
C VAL A 175 -3.58 1.91 -14.01
N PHE A 176 -3.81 3.10 -14.57
CA PHE A 176 -4.95 3.32 -15.47
C PHE A 176 -4.82 2.52 -16.76
N ASP A 177 -3.63 2.48 -17.33
CA ASP A 177 -3.36 1.72 -18.54
C ASP A 177 -3.57 0.22 -18.30
N HIS A 178 -3.06 -0.31 -17.19
CA HIS A 178 -3.20 -1.72 -16.84
C HIS A 178 -4.66 -2.11 -16.57
N VAL A 179 -5.39 -1.35 -15.74
CA VAL A 179 -6.81 -1.61 -15.43
C VAL A 179 -7.65 -1.63 -16.70
N LYS A 180 -7.46 -0.64 -17.59
CA LYS A 180 -8.18 -0.57 -18.87
C LYS A 180 -7.82 -1.73 -19.81
N ALA A 181 -6.53 -2.09 -19.86
CA ALA A 181 -6.07 -3.20 -20.69
C ALA A 181 -6.63 -4.55 -20.22
N GLU A 182 -6.65 -4.79 -18.91
CA GLU A 182 -7.21 -6.02 -18.34
C GLU A 182 -8.74 -6.10 -18.55
N PHE A 183 -9.45 -4.99 -18.38
CA PHE A 183 -10.89 -4.95 -18.68
C PHE A 183 -11.19 -5.20 -20.16
N ALA A 184 -10.42 -4.63 -21.07
CA ALA A 184 -10.59 -4.84 -22.50
C ALA A 184 -10.49 -6.32 -22.91
N LYS A 185 -9.64 -7.11 -22.24
CA LYS A 185 -9.51 -8.55 -22.49
C LYS A 185 -10.78 -9.35 -22.17
N LEU A 186 -11.65 -8.82 -21.30
CA LEU A 186 -12.90 -9.49 -20.93
C LEU A 186 -13.93 -9.46 -22.05
N ASN A 187 -13.76 -8.61 -23.07
CA ASN A 187 -14.75 -8.37 -24.13
C ASN A 187 -16.17 -8.09 -23.59
N SER A 188 -16.25 -7.51 -22.40
CA SER A 188 -17.51 -7.19 -21.74
C SER A 188 -18.23 -6.04 -22.45
N LYS A 189 -19.56 -6.03 -22.34
CA LYS A 189 -20.41 -4.91 -22.78
C LYS A 189 -20.65 -3.87 -21.69
N ASN A 190 -20.17 -4.15 -20.47
CA ASN A 190 -20.18 -3.19 -19.36
C ASN A 190 -19.21 -2.04 -19.65
N THR A 191 -19.35 -0.95 -18.91
CA THR A 191 -18.46 0.20 -18.94
C THR A 191 -17.57 0.24 -17.72
N LEU A 192 -16.29 0.58 -17.92
CA LEU A 192 -15.32 0.74 -16.83
C LEU A 192 -14.89 2.19 -16.75
N ASP A 193 -14.77 2.69 -15.50
CA ASP A 193 -14.09 3.94 -15.18
C ASP A 193 -13.07 3.70 -14.04
N VAL A 194 -11.93 4.39 -14.09
CA VAL A 194 -10.87 4.30 -13.09
C VAL A 194 -10.32 5.69 -12.78
N TRP A 195 -10.21 6.02 -11.48
CA TRP A 195 -9.72 7.33 -11.07
C TRP A 195 -8.93 7.26 -9.77
N LEU A 196 -8.08 8.27 -9.59
CA LEU A 196 -7.39 8.53 -8.33
C LEU A 196 -8.35 9.26 -7.38
N GLN A 197 -8.52 8.74 -6.16
CA GLN A 197 -9.31 9.39 -5.10
C GLN A 197 -8.49 10.48 -4.39
N HIS A 198 -7.29 10.09 -3.98
CA HIS A 198 -6.31 10.98 -3.37
C HIS A 198 -4.92 10.37 -3.45
N ASP A 199 -3.90 11.20 -3.34
CA ASP A 199 -2.52 10.78 -3.19
C ASP A 199 -1.82 11.50 -2.03
N GLY A 200 -0.83 10.84 -1.47
CA GLY A 200 0.09 11.38 -0.49
C GLY A 200 1.52 11.05 -0.91
N LYS A 201 2.37 12.06 -0.94
CA LYS A 201 3.77 11.89 -1.36
C LYS A 201 4.56 11.06 -0.35
N TRP A 202 5.49 10.27 -0.85
CA TRP A 202 6.53 9.66 -0.05
C TRP A 202 7.53 10.71 0.45
N TRP A 203 8.26 10.37 1.51
CA TRP A 203 9.35 11.18 2.03
C TRP A 203 10.52 10.31 2.47
N VAL A 204 11.74 10.76 2.23
CA VAL A 204 12.95 10.12 2.73
C VAL A 204 14.04 11.17 2.98
N ALA A 205 14.74 11.01 4.10
CA ALA A 205 15.92 11.80 4.44
C ALA A 205 17.13 10.88 4.61
N SER A 206 18.34 11.46 4.62
CA SER A 206 19.54 10.70 4.95
C SER A 206 19.63 10.48 6.46
N PRO A 207 19.69 9.23 6.96
CA PRO A 207 19.91 8.98 8.38
C PRO A 207 21.28 9.42 8.89
N LYS A 208 22.22 9.74 7.95
CA LYS A 208 23.55 10.31 8.26
C LYS A 208 23.53 11.83 8.47
N HIS A 209 22.38 12.50 8.27
CA HIS A 209 22.24 13.94 8.49
C HIS A 209 22.43 14.29 9.96
N TRP A 210 23.03 15.44 10.27
CA TRP A 210 23.39 15.86 11.65
C TRP A 210 22.20 15.83 12.62
N ASN A 211 20.99 16.12 12.14
CA ASN A 211 19.78 16.12 12.97
C ASN A 211 19.46 14.73 13.52
N PHE A 212 19.64 13.66 12.70
CA PHE A 212 19.48 12.28 13.17
C PHE A 212 20.57 11.90 14.16
N SER A 213 21.80 12.37 13.95
CA SER A 213 22.89 12.13 14.93
C SER A 213 22.62 12.83 16.26
N ALA A 214 22.07 14.04 16.26
CA ALA A 214 21.67 14.75 17.47
C ALA A 214 20.50 14.04 18.18
N ALA A 215 19.48 13.64 17.43
CA ALA A 215 18.35 12.89 17.96
C ALA A 215 18.78 11.54 18.55
N GLY A 216 19.69 10.83 17.88
CA GLY A 216 20.26 9.56 18.39
C GLY A 216 20.97 9.72 19.73
N LYS A 217 21.79 10.76 19.86
CA LYS A 217 22.45 11.07 21.15
C LYS A 217 21.43 11.40 22.25
N ALA A 218 20.38 12.16 21.93
CA ALA A 218 19.33 12.48 22.88
C ALA A 218 18.57 11.22 23.34
N VAL A 219 18.24 10.33 22.40
CA VAL A 219 17.61 9.03 22.71
C VAL A 219 18.51 8.18 23.59
N GLN A 220 19.79 8.05 23.24
CA GLN A 220 20.75 7.30 24.04
C GLN A 220 20.91 7.86 25.44
N GLN A 221 20.89 9.18 25.58
CA GLN A 221 20.99 9.85 26.87
C GLN A 221 19.77 9.60 27.78
N VAL A 222 18.58 9.52 27.22
CA VAL A 222 17.31 9.32 27.95
C VAL A 222 17.02 7.85 28.20
N PHE A 223 17.25 6.98 27.21
CA PHE A 223 16.84 5.57 27.24
C PHE A 223 18.01 4.60 27.46
N GLY A 224 19.27 5.09 27.43
CA GLY A 224 20.45 4.25 27.64
C GLY A 224 20.84 3.35 26.45
N VAL A 225 20.11 3.45 25.32
CA VAL A 225 20.33 2.64 24.11
C VAL A 225 20.30 3.51 22.87
N GLU A 226 21.03 3.12 21.84
CA GLU A 226 20.93 3.77 20.52
C GLU A 226 19.60 3.40 19.84
N PRO A 227 18.94 4.36 19.15
CA PRO A 227 17.69 4.08 18.45
C PRO A 227 17.91 3.24 17.19
N ASP A 228 16.89 2.48 16.80
CA ASP A 228 16.81 1.91 15.47
C ASP A 228 16.45 2.98 14.43
N MET A 229 17.10 2.93 13.27
CA MET A 229 16.78 3.79 12.14
C MET A 229 15.71 3.10 11.28
N THR A 230 14.50 3.64 11.24
CA THR A 230 13.34 3.01 10.60
C THR A 230 12.76 3.87 9.49
N ARG A 231 11.99 3.23 8.61
CA ARG A 231 11.00 3.90 7.76
C ARG A 231 9.61 3.46 8.22
N GLU A 232 8.59 4.16 7.73
CA GLU A 232 7.19 3.86 8.07
C GLU A 232 6.34 3.64 6.83
N GLY A 233 5.21 2.93 7.03
CA GLY A 233 4.27 2.63 5.97
C GLY A 233 3.48 3.83 5.43
N GLY A 234 3.61 5.00 6.07
CA GLY A 234 2.80 6.19 5.80
C GLY A 234 1.39 6.06 6.41
N ARG A 235 0.83 7.16 6.86
CA ARG A 235 -0.58 7.28 7.30
C ARG A 235 -1.41 7.96 6.25
#